data_38a0177d0ed6aad961b9896e8288d171
#
_entry.id   38a0177d0ed6aad961b9896e8288d171
#
_cell.length_a   1.000
_cell.length_b   1.000
_cell.length_c   1.000
_cell.angle_alpha   90.00
_cell.angle_beta   90.00
_cell.angle_gamma   90.00
#
_symmetry.space_group_name_H-M   'P 1'
#
loop_
_entity.id
_entity.type
_entity.pdbx_description
1 polymer ?
#
loop_
_entity_poly.entity_id
_entity_poly.type
_entity_poly.pdbx_seq_one_letter_code
_entity_poly.pdbx_strand_id
1 'polypeptide(L)'
;MYIIKDIDISHYDTAVNLTLEVFMEFEAPEYSQEGIHTFIDYIHSNETREILLNKANVFLGCFYKKQLVGIIAFRNESHVSLLFVNKNYHRKGVATRLMKKAVKLTKKKGVKEITLNSSPYAVPFYHKFGFVDTDKQLLTDGIKYTPMKYIVK
;
A
#
# COMPACT_ATOMS: atom_id res chain seq x y z
N MET A 1 -21.89 2.77 -2.15
CA MET A 1 -20.98 3.58 -2.97
C MET A 1 -19.62 3.73 -2.27
N TYR A 2 -18.56 3.45 -3.00
CA TYR A 2 -17.21 3.63 -2.49
C TYR A 2 -16.75 5.07 -2.73
N ILE A 3 -16.19 5.68 -1.69
CA ILE A 3 -15.66 7.06 -1.77
C ILE A 3 -14.17 7.01 -1.47
N ILE A 4 -13.36 7.56 -2.36
CA ILE A 4 -11.91 7.65 -2.16
C ILE A 4 -11.55 9.10 -1.84
N LYS A 5 -10.86 9.30 -0.73
CA LYS A 5 -10.41 10.62 -0.30
C LYS A 5 -9.13 10.54 0.51
N ASP A 6 -8.48 11.68 0.70
CA ASP A 6 -7.26 11.75 1.48
C ASP A 6 -7.47 11.28 2.91
N ILE A 7 -6.49 10.57 3.45
CA ILE A 7 -6.43 10.23 4.86
C ILE A 7 -5.74 11.39 5.58
N ASP A 8 -6.40 11.90 6.61
CA ASP A 8 -5.83 12.91 7.49
C ASP A 8 -5.54 12.32 8.87
N ILE A 9 -5.11 13.17 9.81
CA ILE A 9 -4.75 12.71 11.14
C ILE A 9 -5.92 12.09 11.88
N SER A 10 -7.16 12.49 11.59
CA SER A 10 -8.34 11.96 12.27
C SER A 10 -8.62 10.48 11.94
N HIS A 11 -8.12 9.99 10.81
CA HIS A 11 -8.27 8.60 10.38
C HIS A 11 -6.96 7.81 10.44
N TYR A 12 -5.88 8.42 10.92
CA TYR A 12 -4.56 7.80 10.89
C TYR A 12 -4.53 6.48 11.66
N ASP A 13 -5.01 6.48 12.90
CA ASP A 13 -4.98 5.26 13.72
C ASP A 13 -5.85 4.16 13.13
N THR A 14 -6.99 4.51 12.56
CA THR A 14 -7.87 3.56 11.88
C THR A 14 -7.15 2.93 10.68
N ALA A 15 -6.41 3.74 9.93
CA ALA A 15 -5.63 3.25 8.79
C ALA A 15 -4.51 2.31 9.23
N VAL A 16 -3.81 2.62 10.31
CA VAL A 16 -2.77 1.75 10.86
C VAL A 16 -3.36 0.42 11.34
N ASN A 17 -4.48 0.47 12.05
CA ASN A 17 -5.13 -0.74 12.54
C ASN A 17 -5.59 -1.64 11.38
N LEU A 18 -6.17 -1.06 10.34
CA LEU A 18 -6.56 -1.81 9.15
C LEU A 18 -5.35 -2.47 8.49
N THR A 19 -4.26 -1.72 8.36
CA THR A 19 -3.01 -2.22 7.77
C THR A 19 -2.50 -3.44 8.54
N LEU A 20 -2.42 -3.34 9.87
CA LEU A 20 -1.92 -4.44 10.70
C LEU A 20 -2.82 -5.66 10.65
N GLU A 21 -4.13 -5.46 10.70
CA GLU A 21 -5.08 -6.56 10.64
C GLU A 21 -4.94 -7.35 9.34
N VAL A 22 -4.88 -6.67 8.22
CA VAL A 22 -4.74 -7.31 6.91
C VAL A 22 -3.34 -7.94 6.75
N PHE A 23 -2.30 -7.23 7.18
CA PHE A 23 -0.93 -7.73 7.13
C PHE A 23 -0.80 -9.05 7.90
N MET A 24 -1.32 -9.10 9.13
CA MET A 24 -1.18 -10.28 9.98
C MET A 24 -1.91 -11.50 9.40
N GLU A 25 -3.03 -11.30 8.72
CA GLU A 25 -3.78 -12.42 8.15
C GLU A 25 -3.20 -12.91 6.82
N PHE A 26 -2.78 -12.01 5.93
CA PHE A 26 -2.48 -12.36 4.53
C PHE A 26 -1.01 -12.33 4.17
N GLU A 27 -0.19 -11.56 4.87
CA GLU A 27 1.24 -11.42 4.53
C GLU A 27 2.16 -12.04 5.58
N ALA A 28 1.87 -11.85 6.86
CA ALA A 28 2.69 -12.37 7.95
C ALA A 28 2.93 -13.89 7.88
N PRO A 29 1.96 -14.71 7.42
CA PRO A 29 2.21 -16.16 7.33
C PRO A 29 3.37 -16.54 6.42
N GLU A 30 3.75 -15.66 5.47
CA GLU A 30 4.87 -15.90 4.56
C GLU A 30 6.18 -15.27 5.04
N TYR A 31 6.17 -14.61 6.22
CA TYR A 31 7.35 -13.94 6.78
C TYR A 31 7.87 -14.65 8.01
N SER A 32 9.17 -14.51 8.26
CA SER A 32 9.78 -14.93 9.52
C SER A 32 9.33 -14.01 10.66
N GLN A 33 9.61 -14.42 11.91
CA GLN A 33 9.34 -13.53 13.06
C GLN A 33 10.09 -12.20 12.93
N GLU A 34 11.32 -12.24 12.40
CA GLU A 34 12.07 -11.02 12.14
C GLU A 34 11.33 -10.11 11.18
N GLY A 35 10.81 -10.65 10.07
CA GLY A 35 10.06 -9.87 9.09
C GLY A 35 8.77 -9.26 9.64
N ILE A 36 8.06 -10.01 10.47
CA ILE A 36 6.85 -9.53 11.14
C ILE A 36 7.19 -8.35 12.05
N HIS A 37 8.25 -8.50 12.88
CA HIS A 37 8.68 -7.40 13.75
C HIS A 37 9.15 -6.18 12.95
N THR A 38 9.89 -6.40 11.85
CA THR A 38 10.34 -5.31 10.98
C THR A 38 9.15 -4.49 10.49
N PHE A 39 8.09 -5.15 10.02
CA PHE A 39 6.92 -4.44 9.52
C PHE A 39 6.16 -3.72 10.64
N ILE A 40 5.98 -4.37 11.79
CA ILE A 40 5.28 -3.76 12.92
C ILE A 40 6.02 -2.51 13.41
N ASP A 41 7.35 -2.58 13.54
CA ASP A 41 8.17 -1.43 13.92
C ASP A 41 8.07 -0.31 12.89
N TYR A 42 8.10 -0.66 11.61
CA TYR A 42 7.97 0.31 10.52
C TYR A 42 6.66 1.07 10.61
N ILE A 43 5.53 0.36 10.71
CA ILE A 43 4.21 1.01 10.68
C ILE A 43 3.95 1.86 11.95
N HIS A 44 4.61 1.55 13.06
CA HIS A 44 4.45 2.31 14.29
C HIS A 44 5.49 3.41 14.49
N SER A 45 6.48 3.52 13.59
CA SER A 45 7.54 4.53 13.78
C SER A 45 7.02 5.95 13.55
N ASN A 46 7.62 6.91 14.27
CA ASN A 46 7.31 8.33 14.05
C ASN A 46 7.73 8.78 12.67
N GLU A 47 8.83 8.23 12.15
CA GLU A 47 9.30 8.55 10.80
C GLU A 47 8.26 8.17 9.75
N THR A 48 7.69 6.97 9.85
CA THR A 48 6.63 6.52 8.94
C THR A 48 5.41 7.41 9.06
N ARG A 49 5.01 7.76 10.28
CA ARG A 49 3.89 8.67 10.52
C ARG A 49 4.08 10.01 9.80
N GLU A 50 5.26 10.60 9.93
CA GLU A 50 5.57 11.87 9.27
C GLU A 50 5.51 11.74 7.75
N ILE A 51 6.05 10.65 7.20
CA ILE A 51 6.02 10.39 5.75
C ILE A 51 4.57 10.24 5.27
N LEU A 52 3.77 9.43 5.96
CA LEU A 52 2.37 9.18 5.57
C LEU A 52 1.52 10.44 5.62
N LEU A 53 1.72 11.28 6.62
CA LEU A 53 0.94 12.52 6.79
C LEU A 53 1.49 13.70 5.99
N ASN A 54 2.64 13.54 5.34
CA ASN A 54 3.19 14.58 4.46
C ASN A 54 2.34 14.68 3.20
N LYS A 55 1.76 15.85 2.98
CA LYS A 55 0.82 16.08 1.86
C LYS A 55 1.47 16.00 0.47
N ALA A 56 2.79 15.96 0.38
CA ALA A 56 3.49 15.72 -0.88
C ALA A 56 3.34 14.27 -1.34
N ASN A 57 3.06 13.36 -0.41
CA ASN A 57 2.85 11.95 -0.71
C ASN A 57 1.36 11.61 -0.81
N VAL A 58 1.04 10.64 -1.66
CA VAL A 58 -0.33 10.12 -1.76
C VAL A 58 -0.63 9.30 -0.50
N PHE A 59 -1.75 9.60 0.15
CA PHE A 59 -2.28 8.78 1.23
C PHE A 59 -3.80 8.81 1.14
N LEU A 60 -4.38 7.79 0.53
CA LEU A 60 -5.81 7.72 0.23
C LEU A 60 -6.48 6.60 1.00
N GLY A 61 -7.71 6.85 1.40
CA GLY A 61 -8.59 5.83 1.95
C GLY A 61 -9.80 5.62 1.07
N CYS A 62 -10.25 4.39 1.01
CA CYS A 62 -11.54 4.03 0.40
C CYS A 62 -12.53 3.81 1.53
N PHE A 63 -13.67 4.51 1.45
CA PHE A 63 -14.71 4.45 2.46
C PHE A 63 -15.99 3.87 1.87
N TYR A 64 -16.63 3.00 2.62
CA TYR A 64 -17.94 2.47 2.28
C TYR A 64 -18.86 2.64 3.49
N LYS A 65 -19.97 3.36 3.30
CA LYS A 65 -20.91 3.69 4.40
C LYS A 65 -20.17 4.29 5.60
N LYS A 66 -19.26 5.24 5.32
CA LYS A 66 -18.43 5.94 6.31
C LYS A 66 -17.39 5.08 7.03
N GLN A 67 -17.25 3.82 6.66
CA GLN A 67 -16.23 2.93 7.21
C GLN A 67 -15.02 2.90 6.28
N LEU A 68 -13.82 3.02 6.85
CA LEU A 68 -12.58 2.86 6.10
C LEU A 68 -12.39 1.38 5.76
N VAL A 69 -12.35 1.06 4.46
CA VAL A 69 -12.25 -0.33 4.00
C VAL A 69 -10.97 -0.63 3.22
N GLY A 70 -10.21 0.38 2.88
CA GLY A 70 -8.92 0.18 2.19
C GLY A 70 -8.08 1.43 2.21
N ILE A 71 -6.77 1.26 2.07
CA ILE A 71 -5.82 2.38 2.00
C ILE A 71 -4.76 2.13 0.95
N ILE A 72 -4.23 3.20 0.40
CA ILE A 72 -3.00 3.20 -0.39
C ILE A 72 -2.14 4.38 0.04
N ALA A 73 -0.84 4.16 0.18
CA ALA A 73 0.10 5.21 0.52
C ALA A 73 1.35 5.11 -0.33
N PHE A 74 1.87 6.27 -0.71
CA PHE A 74 3.15 6.38 -1.42
C PHE A 74 4.16 7.08 -0.52
N ARG A 75 5.44 6.77 -0.74
CA ARG A 75 6.56 7.54 -0.19
C ARG A 75 7.45 7.97 -1.35
N ASN A 76 8.27 9.00 -1.14
CA ASN A 76 9.15 9.53 -2.19
C ASN A 76 8.38 9.84 -3.48
N GLU A 77 7.11 10.24 -3.33
CA GLU A 77 6.19 10.66 -4.39
C GLU A 77 5.80 9.58 -5.40
N SER A 78 6.58 8.53 -5.60
CA SER A 78 6.35 7.53 -6.66
C SER A 78 6.52 6.08 -6.23
N HIS A 79 6.75 5.82 -4.95
CA HIS A 79 6.92 4.46 -4.44
C HIS A 79 5.73 4.05 -3.58
N VAL A 80 5.02 2.99 -3.97
CA VAL A 80 3.90 2.47 -3.18
C VAL A 80 4.46 1.81 -1.92
N SER A 81 4.13 2.36 -0.76
CA SER A 81 4.59 1.81 0.51
C SER A 81 3.55 0.94 1.19
N LEU A 82 2.27 1.24 1.01
CA LEU A 82 1.16 0.49 1.61
C LEU A 82 0.02 0.35 0.60
N LEU A 83 -0.58 -0.83 0.53
CA LEU A 83 -1.84 -1.07 -0.15
C LEU A 83 -2.54 -2.21 0.57
N PHE A 84 -3.56 -1.90 1.34
CA PHE A 84 -4.25 -2.87 2.17
C PHE A 84 -5.76 -2.66 2.09
N VAL A 85 -6.51 -3.75 1.94
CA VAL A 85 -7.98 -3.72 1.86
C VAL A 85 -8.54 -4.72 2.87
N ASN A 86 -9.55 -4.26 3.63
CA ASN A 86 -10.27 -5.11 4.58
C ASN A 86 -10.76 -6.38 3.87
N LYS A 87 -10.58 -7.54 4.49
CA LYS A 87 -10.87 -8.84 3.88
C LYS A 87 -12.31 -8.97 3.38
N ASN A 88 -13.25 -8.34 4.06
CA ASN A 88 -14.66 -8.40 3.67
C ASN A 88 -14.95 -7.63 2.38
N TYR A 89 -13.97 -6.88 1.90
CA TYR A 89 -14.07 -6.08 0.67
C TYR A 89 -13.08 -6.53 -0.39
N HIS A 90 -12.44 -7.71 -0.20
CA HIS A 90 -11.59 -8.30 -1.23
C HIS A 90 -12.43 -8.70 -2.45
N ARG A 91 -11.82 -8.70 -3.63
CA ARG A 91 -12.44 -9.07 -4.92
C ARG A 91 -13.61 -8.17 -5.31
N LYS A 92 -13.69 -6.96 -4.75
CA LYS A 92 -14.72 -5.97 -5.08
C LYS A 92 -14.13 -4.75 -5.81
N GLY A 93 -12.87 -4.84 -6.21
CA GLY A 93 -12.21 -3.78 -6.98
C GLY A 93 -11.70 -2.60 -6.15
N VAL A 94 -11.68 -2.70 -4.82
CA VAL A 94 -11.23 -1.59 -3.97
C VAL A 94 -9.75 -1.27 -4.19
N ALA A 95 -8.88 -2.28 -4.19
CA ALA A 95 -7.45 -2.07 -4.43
C ALA A 95 -7.20 -1.45 -5.80
N THR A 96 -7.89 -1.92 -6.83
CA THR A 96 -7.77 -1.38 -8.18
C THR A 96 -8.20 0.07 -8.24
N ARG A 97 -9.31 0.42 -7.59
CA ARG A 97 -9.78 1.81 -7.54
C ARG A 97 -8.79 2.73 -6.85
N LEU A 98 -8.24 2.28 -5.72
CA LEU A 98 -7.22 3.03 -5.00
C LEU A 98 -5.98 3.25 -5.86
N MET A 99 -5.48 2.18 -6.50
CA MET A 99 -4.29 2.29 -7.35
C MET A 99 -4.54 3.22 -8.55
N LYS A 100 -5.69 3.09 -9.22
CA LYS A 100 -6.02 3.97 -10.35
C LYS A 100 -6.06 5.44 -9.95
N LYS A 101 -6.64 5.74 -8.78
CA LYS A 101 -6.69 7.12 -8.29
C LYS A 101 -5.30 7.64 -7.97
N ALA A 102 -4.46 6.82 -7.32
CA ALA A 102 -3.10 7.19 -7.00
C ALA A 102 -2.26 7.43 -8.26
N VAL A 103 -2.40 6.57 -9.28
CA VAL A 103 -1.73 6.75 -10.58
C VAL A 103 -2.14 8.08 -11.22
N LYS A 104 -3.43 8.39 -11.20
CA LYS A 104 -3.94 9.64 -11.77
C LYS A 104 -3.35 10.87 -11.07
N LEU A 105 -3.25 10.83 -9.75
CA LEU A 105 -2.69 11.94 -8.98
C LEU A 105 -1.19 12.11 -9.24
N THR A 106 -0.44 11.01 -9.32
CA THR A 106 0.99 11.08 -9.59
C THR A 106 1.28 11.49 -11.02
N LYS A 107 0.44 11.08 -11.97
CA LYS A 107 0.55 11.51 -13.37
C LYS A 107 0.45 13.04 -13.48
N LYS A 108 -0.44 13.67 -12.73
CA LYS A 108 -0.60 15.13 -12.71
C LYS A 108 0.66 15.84 -12.22
N LYS A 109 1.46 15.16 -11.41
CA LYS A 109 2.74 15.71 -10.89
C LYS A 109 3.91 15.44 -11.83
N GLY A 110 3.67 14.83 -12.99
CA GLY A 110 4.72 14.51 -13.95
C GLY A 110 5.49 13.23 -13.67
N VAL A 111 5.03 12.41 -12.73
CA VAL A 111 5.67 11.12 -12.43
C VAL A 111 5.45 10.17 -13.61
N LYS A 112 6.53 9.55 -14.06
CA LYS A 112 6.48 8.65 -15.23
C LYS A 112 6.60 7.18 -14.87
N GLU A 113 7.03 6.87 -13.66
CA GLU A 113 7.25 5.51 -13.22
C GLU A 113 6.87 5.38 -11.74
N ILE A 114 6.12 4.34 -11.42
CA ILE A 114 5.76 4.01 -10.04
C ILE A 114 6.46 2.71 -9.68
N THR A 115 7.10 2.67 -8.53
CA THR A 115 7.79 1.47 -8.03
C THR A 115 7.12 0.94 -6.78
N LEU A 116 7.36 -0.33 -6.48
CA LEU A 116 6.97 -0.94 -5.22
C LEU A 116 7.78 -2.21 -4.96
N ASN A 117 7.70 -2.68 -3.73
CA ASN A 117 8.23 -3.97 -3.33
C ASN A 117 7.05 -4.83 -2.90
N SER A 118 6.69 -5.83 -3.69
CA SER A 118 5.49 -6.62 -3.46
C SER A 118 5.74 -7.77 -2.49
N SER A 119 4.84 -7.94 -1.51
CA SER A 119 4.80 -9.21 -0.77
C SER A 119 4.50 -10.36 -1.73
N PRO A 120 4.89 -11.60 -1.39
CA PRO A 120 4.54 -12.76 -2.23
C PRO A 120 3.03 -12.86 -2.48
N TYR A 121 2.23 -12.57 -1.45
CA TYR A 121 0.77 -12.61 -1.52
C TYR A 121 0.22 -11.68 -2.62
N ALA A 122 0.78 -10.48 -2.77
CA ALA A 122 0.22 -9.44 -3.63
C ALA A 122 0.75 -9.45 -5.07
N VAL A 123 1.79 -10.24 -5.38
CA VAL A 123 2.39 -10.28 -6.72
C VAL A 123 1.36 -10.45 -7.83
N PRO A 124 0.40 -11.40 -7.74
CA PRO A 124 -0.58 -11.57 -8.83
C PRO A 124 -1.44 -10.33 -9.08
N PHE A 125 -1.81 -9.61 -8.03
CA PHE A 125 -2.58 -8.38 -8.18
C PHE A 125 -1.80 -7.33 -8.97
N TYR A 126 -0.53 -7.12 -8.60
CA TYR A 126 0.29 -6.10 -9.27
C TYR A 126 0.57 -6.47 -10.72
N HIS A 127 0.85 -7.74 -11.02
CA HIS A 127 1.01 -8.18 -12.40
C HIS A 127 -0.25 -7.89 -13.22
N LYS A 128 -1.41 -8.20 -12.68
CA LYS A 128 -2.68 -7.97 -13.36
C LYS A 128 -2.95 -6.49 -13.59
N PHE A 129 -2.53 -5.64 -12.66
CA PHE A 129 -2.68 -4.18 -12.81
C PHE A 129 -1.79 -3.63 -13.92
N GLY A 130 -0.64 -4.25 -14.16
CA GLY A 130 0.31 -3.85 -15.19
C GLY A 130 1.73 -3.61 -14.70
N PHE A 131 2.02 -3.90 -13.44
CA PHE A 131 3.38 -3.84 -12.93
C PHE A 131 4.20 -4.99 -13.47
N VAL A 132 5.49 -4.75 -13.68
CA VAL A 132 6.46 -5.77 -14.10
C VAL A 132 7.57 -5.88 -13.06
N ASP A 133 8.09 -7.10 -12.90
CA ASP A 133 9.19 -7.35 -11.98
C ASP A 133 10.45 -6.64 -12.47
N THR A 134 11.18 -6.00 -11.56
CA THR A 134 12.48 -5.41 -11.87
C THR A 134 13.63 -6.25 -11.32
N ASP A 135 13.32 -7.22 -10.47
CA ASP A 135 14.29 -8.18 -9.94
C ASP A 135 13.55 -9.45 -9.52
N LYS A 136 14.30 -10.50 -9.19
CA LYS A 136 13.76 -11.71 -8.57
C LYS A 136 13.30 -11.40 -7.15
N GLN A 137 12.64 -12.37 -6.51
CA GLN A 137 12.26 -12.24 -5.10
C GLN A 137 13.52 -12.11 -4.24
N LEU A 138 13.53 -11.10 -3.38
CA LEU A 138 14.61 -10.77 -2.47
C LEU A 138 14.17 -10.96 -1.02
N LEU A 139 15.15 -10.93 -0.11
CA LEU A 139 14.89 -11.02 1.33
C LEU A 139 15.73 -9.98 2.05
N THR A 140 15.09 -9.11 2.81
CA THR A 140 15.76 -8.07 3.62
C THR A 140 15.06 -7.96 4.96
N ASP A 141 15.83 -8.10 6.05
CA ASP A 141 15.31 -8.00 7.43
C ASP A 141 14.09 -8.90 7.67
N GLY A 142 14.12 -10.11 7.09
CA GLY A 142 13.04 -11.08 7.24
C GLY A 142 11.85 -10.87 6.32
N ILE A 143 11.86 -9.82 5.49
CA ILE A 143 10.77 -9.52 4.57
C ILE A 143 11.13 -10.03 3.17
N LYS A 144 10.30 -10.91 2.65
CA LYS A 144 10.38 -11.37 1.26
C LYS A 144 9.63 -10.40 0.37
N TYR A 145 10.25 -9.97 -0.72
CA TYR A 145 9.58 -9.05 -1.63
C TYR A 145 10.11 -9.18 -3.05
N THR A 146 9.28 -8.79 -4.01
CA THR A 146 9.65 -8.69 -5.42
C THR A 146 9.57 -7.23 -5.83
N PRO A 147 10.70 -6.61 -6.21
CA PRO A 147 10.67 -5.23 -6.73
C PRO A 147 9.92 -5.17 -8.06
N MET A 148 9.10 -4.17 -8.22
CA MET A 148 8.28 -3.99 -9.41
C MET A 148 8.20 -2.54 -9.83
N LYS A 149 7.85 -2.30 -11.10
CA LYS A 149 7.56 -0.97 -11.63
C LYS A 149 6.36 -0.96 -12.54
N TYR A 150 5.74 0.22 -12.64
CA TYR A 150 4.64 0.49 -13.55
C TYR A 150 4.93 1.79 -14.30
N ILE A 151 4.82 1.77 -15.62
CA ILE A 151 5.04 2.96 -16.45
C ILE A 151 3.72 3.72 -16.56
N VAL A 152 3.74 4.96 -16.08
CA VAL A 152 2.56 5.85 -16.12
C VAL A 152 2.38 6.37 -17.53
N LYS A 153 1.19 6.19 -18.10
CA LYS A 153 0.89 6.54 -19.49
C LYS A 153 0.07 7.82 -19.59
#